data_330de17402feb8e2cdc7403c2f79dfa0
#
_entry.id   330de17402feb8e2cdc7403c2f79dfa0
#
_cell.length_a   1.000
_cell.length_b   1.000
_cell.length_c   1.000
_cell.angle_alpha   90.00
_cell.angle_beta   90.00
_cell.angle_gamma   90.00
#
_symmetry.space_group_name_H-M   'P 1'
#
loop_
_entity.id
_entity.type
_entity.pdbx_description
1 polymer ?
#
loop_
_entity_poly.entity_id
_entity_poly.type
_entity_poly.pdbx_seq_one_letter_code
_entity_poly.pdbx_strand_id
1 'polypeptide(L)'
;MSEVIEMHTGSISKLNDYVAWVRFNNNSYVNLEQAIEMRDKGLELFQGEKYFGLIDTREVFTNASNEALQFLANDDKLSKFCVAQAIVVDNLAVSMVANFYTKYIKNNKEVKTFNDIDKAMKWLETKKTLLN
;
A
#
# COMPACT_ATOMS: atom_id res chain seq x y z
N MET A 1 -14.15 -5.34 -15.98
CA MET A 1 -13.12 -6.27 -15.53
C MET A 1 -11.89 -5.50 -15.09
N SER A 2 -11.39 -5.81 -13.90
CA SER A 2 -10.23 -5.08 -13.35
C SER A 2 -8.96 -5.51 -14.05
N GLU A 3 -8.13 -4.55 -14.42
CA GLU A 3 -6.78 -4.80 -14.88
C GLU A 3 -5.91 -5.20 -13.69
N VAL A 4 -5.11 -6.24 -13.83
CA VAL A 4 -4.13 -6.67 -12.84
C VAL A 4 -2.74 -6.44 -13.43
N ILE A 5 -1.95 -5.62 -12.73
CA ILE A 5 -0.57 -5.36 -13.13
C ILE A 5 0.34 -6.21 -12.26
N GLU A 6 1.10 -7.12 -12.89
CA GLU A 6 2.08 -7.92 -12.18
C GLU A 6 3.32 -7.09 -11.88
N MET A 7 3.85 -7.28 -10.67
CA MET A 7 5.09 -6.66 -10.22
C MET A 7 6.06 -7.76 -9.77
N HIS A 8 7.31 -7.39 -9.56
CA HIS A 8 8.32 -8.35 -9.12
C HIS A 8 7.91 -9.05 -7.82
N THR A 9 7.30 -8.33 -6.88
CA THR A 9 6.99 -8.85 -5.54
C THR A 9 5.51 -9.12 -5.31
N GLY A 10 4.66 -8.98 -6.32
CA GLY A 10 3.23 -9.19 -6.17
C GLY A 10 2.43 -8.64 -7.32
N SER A 11 1.28 -8.08 -7.01
CA SER A 11 0.39 -7.51 -8.02
C SER A 11 -0.34 -6.28 -7.48
N ILE A 12 -0.81 -5.45 -8.39
CA ILE A 12 -1.67 -4.32 -8.07
C ILE A 12 -2.84 -4.27 -9.05
N SER A 13 -4.03 -4.02 -8.56
CA SER A 13 -5.23 -3.92 -9.38
C SER A 13 -6.18 -2.88 -8.80
N LYS A 14 -7.14 -2.45 -9.60
CA LYS A 14 -8.22 -1.59 -9.09
C LYS A 14 -9.28 -2.46 -8.44
N LEU A 15 -9.48 -2.28 -7.14
CA LEU A 15 -10.61 -2.89 -6.46
C LEU A 15 -11.92 -2.18 -6.83
N ASN A 16 -11.82 -0.84 -6.99
CA ASN A 16 -12.88 0.02 -7.49
C ASN A 16 -12.22 1.28 -8.07
N ASP A 17 -13.01 2.33 -8.38
CA ASP A 17 -12.51 3.52 -9.06
C ASP A 17 -11.45 4.30 -8.27
N TYR A 18 -11.33 4.05 -6.96
CA TYR A 18 -10.42 4.84 -6.11
C TYR A 18 -9.59 4.00 -5.13
N VAL A 19 -9.61 2.66 -5.24
CA VAL A 19 -8.81 1.81 -4.36
C VAL A 19 -7.88 0.90 -5.17
N ALA A 20 -6.58 1.02 -4.90
CA ALA A 20 -5.56 0.09 -5.40
C ALA A 20 -5.46 -1.07 -4.44
N TRP A 21 -5.64 -2.29 -4.93
CA TRP A 21 -5.47 -3.51 -4.15
C TRP A 21 -4.09 -4.08 -4.43
N VAL A 22 -3.21 -3.97 -3.43
CA VAL A 22 -1.83 -4.42 -3.53
C VAL A 22 -1.69 -5.76 -2.82
N ARG A 23 -1.27 -6.80 -3.55
CA ARG A 23 -1.04 -8.15 -3.02
C ARG A 23 0.44 -8.49 -3.17
N PHE A 24 0.92 -9.38 -2.31
CA PHE A 24 2.34 -9.79 -2.30
C PHE A 24 2.47 -11.29 -2.53
N ASN A 25 3.57 -11.68 -3.16
CA ASN A 25 3.95 -13.09 -3.26
C ASN A 25 4.45 -13.57 -1.90
N ASN A 26 4.19 -14.84 -1.58
CA ASN A 26 4.70 -15.42 -0.35
C ASN A 26 6.23 -15.45 -0.38
N ASN A 27 6.86 -15.13 0.75
CA ASN A 27 8.31 -15.02 0.89
C ASN A 27 8.94 -13.94 0.01
N SER A 28 8.19 -12.89 -0.31
CA SER A 28 8.71 -11.77 -1.07
C SER A 28 9.53 -10.83 -0.19
N TYR A 29 10.46 -10.13 -0.81
CA TYR A 29 11.28 -9.11 -0.15
C TYR A 29 11.32 -7.87 -1.04
N VAL A 30 10.85 -6.75 -0.51
CA VAL A 30 10.76 -5.50 -1.25
C VAL A 30 12.01 -4.67 -0.97
N ASN A 31 12.87 -4.50 -1.98
CA ASN A 31 14.00 -3.58 -1.90
C ASN A 31 13.59 -2.21 -2.48
N LEU A 32 14.52 -1.25 -2.51
CA LEU A 32 14.22 0.09 -3.00
C LEU A 32 13.72 0.08 -4.45
N GLU A 33 14.35 -0.70 -5.32
CA GLU A 33 13.97 -0.78 -6.73
C GLU A 33 12.51 -1.26 -6.87
N GLN A 34 12.13 -2.24 -6.08
CA GLN A 34 10.78 -2.80 -6.10
C GLN A 34 9.77 -1.86 -5.46
N ALA A 35 10.19 -1.08 -4.45
CA ALA A 35 9.33 -0.04 -3.87
C ALA A 35 9.03 1.06 -4.90
N ILE A 36 10.03 1.45 -5.68
CA ILE A 36 9.85 2.41 -6.77
C ILE A 36 8.88 1.85 -7.82
N GLU A 37 9.01 0.58 -8.16
CA GLU A 37 8.10 -0.11 -9.08
C GLU A 37 6.65 -0.04 -8.56
N MET A 38 6.45 -0.32 -7.27
CA MET A 38 5.11 -0.26 -6.66
C MET A 38 4.50 1.13 -6.79
N ARG A 39 5.27 2.18 -6.50
CA ARG A 39 4.82 3.55 -6.67
C ARG A 39 4.41 3.82 -8.12
N ASP A 40 5.29 3.50 -9.06
CA ASP A 40 5.08 3.82 -10.48
C ASP A 40 3.87 3.07 -11.05
N LYS A 41 3.69 1.82 -10.68
CA LYS A 41 2.54 1.03 -11.14
C LYS A 41 1.22 1.55 -10.57
N GLY A 42 1.22 2.00 -9.33
CA GLY A 42 0.04 2.63 -8.73
C GLY A 42 -0.35 3.92 -9.46
N LEU A 43 0.64 4.78 -9.73
CA LEU A 43 0.40 6.02 -10.46
C LEU A 43 -0.13 5.76 -11.88
N GLU A 44 0.47 4.79 -12.56
CA GLU A 44 0.05 4.38 -13.90
C GLU A 44 -1.40 3.88 -13.91
N LEU A 45 -1.75 3.05 -12.93
CA LEU A 45 -3.06 2.43 -12.84
C LEU A 45 -4.18 3.47 -12.68
N PHE A 46 -3.92 4.53 -11.92
CA PHE A 46 -4.92 5.57 -11.64
C PHE A 46 -4.75 6.83 -12.51
N GLN A 47 -3.79 6.82 -13.43
CA GLN A 47 -3.63 7.84 -14.48
C GLN A 47 -3.65 9.28 -13.96
N GLY A 48 -2.94 9.52 -12.87
CA GLY A 48 -2.83 10.85 -12.27
C GLY A 48 -3.98 11.26 -11.36
N GLU A 49 -4.94 10.37 -11.14
CA GLU A 49 -6.00 10.60 -10.16
C GLU A 49 -5.56 10.16 -8.78
N LYS A 50 -6.10 10.79 -7.74
CA LYS A 50 -5.85 10.38 -6.36
C LYS A 50 -6.55 9.05 -6.07
N TYR A 51 -5.96 8.26 -5.19
CA TYR A 51 -6.48 6.94 -4.86
C TYR A 51 -6.09 6.53 -3.45
N PHE A 52 -6.71 5.46 -2.96
CA PHE A 52 -6.35 4.81 -1.70
C PHE A 52 -5.56 3.54 -1.98
N GLY A 53 -4.64 3.21 -1.08
CA GLY A 53 -3.95 1.92 -1.11
C GLY A 53 -4.54 0.95 -0.11
N LEU A 54 -4.97 -0.21 -0.57
CA LEU A 54 -5.32 -1.35 0.28
C LEU A 54 -4.16 -2.33 0.19
N ILE A 55 -3.31 -2.32 1.19
CA ILE A 55 -2.07 -3.11 1.23
C ILE A 55 -2.39 -4.42 1.93
N ASP A 56 -2.69 -5.45 1.14
CA ASP A 56 -3.19 -6.72 1.65
C ASP A 56 -2.08 -7.75 1.77
N THR A 57 -1.66 -8.02 3.01
CA THR A 57 -0.58 -8.96 3.30
C THR A 57 -1.07 -10.27 3.89
N ARG A 58 -2.37 -10.54 3.80
CA ARG A 58 -2.94 -11.76 4.37
C ARG A 58 -2.42 -13.00 3.65
N GLU A 59 -2.25 -14.08 4.43
CA GLU A 59 -1.90 -15.42 3.93
C GLU A 59 -0.50 -15.54 3.34
N VAL A 60 0.34 -14.50 3.50
CA VAL A 60 1.71 -14.53 2.99
C VAL A 60 2.68 -14.00 4.03
N PHE A 61 3.95 -14.36 3.88
CA PHE A 61 5.05 -13.68 4.54
C PHE A 61 5.69 -12.73 3.54
N THR A 62 5.84 -11.47 3.92
CA THR A 62 6.56 -10.48 3.11
C THR A 62 7.36 -9.57 4.04
N ASN A 63 8.46 -9.04 3.54
CA ASN A 63 9.32 -8.16 4.28
C ASN A 63 9.88 -7.10 3.32
N ALA A 64 10.55 -6.10 3.85
CA ALA A 64 11.10 -5.02 3.05
C ALA A 64 12.37 -4.48 3.71
N SER A 65 13.27 -3.94 2.90
CA SER A 65 14.45 -3.25 3.43
C SER A 65 14.03 -1.95 4.11
N ASN A 66 14.85 -1.48 5.06
CA ASN A 66 14.60 -0.18 5.70
C ASN A 66 14.54 0.95 4.67
N GLU A 67 15.40 0.88 3.65
CA GLU A 67 15.44 1.87 2.58
C GLU A 67 14.13 1.89 1.79
N ALA A 68 13.57 0.71 1.48
CA ALA A 68 12.29 0.60 0.80
C ALA A 68 11.15 1.18 1.64
N LEU A 69 11.13 0.85 2.94
CA LEU A 69 10.10 1.35 3.85
C LEU A 69 10.17 2.86 4.01
N GLN A 70 11.38 3.42 4.13
CA GLN A 70 11.56 4.87 4.23
C GLN A 70 11.11 5.57 2.94
N PHE A 71 11.43 4.99 1.79
CA PHE A 71 11.00 5.53 0.50
C PHE A 71 9.46 5.57 0.41
N LEU A 72 8.82 4.44 0.68
CA LEU A 72 7.35 4.36 0.58
C LEU A 72 6.67 5.28 1.60
N ALA A 73 7.27 5.44 2.77
CA ALA A 73 6.70 6.29 3.81
C ALA A 73 6.76 7.78 3.46
N ASN A 74 7.79 8.22 2.74
CA ASN A 74 8.11 9.64 2.62
C ASN A 74 8.25 10.17 1.18
N ASP A 75 8.03 9.33 0.17
CA ASP A 75 8.11 9.79 -1.22
C ASP A 75 6.98 10.80 -1.50
N ASP A 76 7.35 11.99 -1.95
CA ASP A 76 6.38 13.08 -2.19
C ASP A 76 5.38 12.73 -3.27
N LYS A 77 5.83 12.08 -4.34
CA LYS A 77 4.97 11.74 -5.46
C LYS A 77 3.92 10.71 -5.06
N LEU A 78 4.33 9.69 -4.31
CA LEU A 78 3.39 8.69 -3.79
C LEU A 78 2.40 9.34 -2.82
N SER A 79 2.89 10.18 -1.91
CA SER A 79 2.04 10.84 -0.92
C SER A 79 1.01 11.78 -1.55
N LYS A 80 1.36 12.41 -2.67
CA LYS A 80 0.45 13.30 -3.38
C LYS A 80 -0.75 12.57 -3.97
N PHE A 81 -0.57 11.36 -4.46
CA PHE A 81 -1.62 10.62 -5.18
C PHE A 81 -2.23 9.50 -4.36
N CYS A 82 -1.45 8.74 -3.60
CA CYS A 82 -1.98 7.74 -2.67
C CYS A 82 -2.26 8.43 -1.33
N VAL A 83 -3.48 8.89 -1.17
CA VAL A 83 -3.82 9.84 -0.08
C VAL A 83 -4.22 9.17 1.22
N ALA A 84 -4.44 7.85 1.22
CA ALA A 84 -4.64 7.07 2.44
C ALA A 84 -4.27 5.62 2.15
N GLN A 85 -3.77 4.93 3.18
CA GLN A 85 -3.38 3.52 3.07
C GLN A 85 -3.94 2.72 4.24
N ALA A 86 -4.59 1.62 3.93
CA ALA A 86 -5.00 0.62 4.93
C ALA A 86 -4.15 -0.62 4.73
N ILE A 87 -3.46 -1.05 5.77
CA ILE A 87 -2.59 -2.23 5.72
C ILE A 87 -3.29 -3.37 6.46
N VAL A 88 -3.59 -4.46 5.76
CA VAL A 88 -4.25 -5.63 6.36
C VAL A 88 -3.20 -6.69 6.64
N VAL A 89 -3.09 -7.10 7.90
CA VAL A 89 -2.10 -8.07 8.37
C VAL A 89 -2.82 -9.21 9.12
N ASP A 90 -2.27 -10.41 9.03
CA ASP A 90 -2.82 -11.56 9.75
C ASP A 90 -1.76 -12.40 10.48
N ASN A 91 -0.52 -11.88 10.58
CA ASN A 91 0.52 -12.54 11.34
C ASN A 91 1.44 -11.51 12.00
N LEU A 92 2.10 -11.95 13.08
CA LEU A 92 2.93 -11.07 13.90
C LEU A 92 4.15 -10.54 13.14
N ALA A 93 4.79 -11.39 12.36
CA ALA A 93 6.01 -11.00 11.65
C ALA A 93 5.76 -9.84 10.68
N VAL A 94 4.69 -9.92 9.88
CA VAL A 94 4.34 -8.85 8.93
C VAL A 94 3.80 -7.63 9.68
N SER A 95 3.10 -7.82 10.80
CA SER A 95 2.67 -6.69 11.65
C SER A 95 3.86 -5.86 12.11
N MET A 96 4.99 -6.49 12.42
CA MET A 96 6.21 -5.77 12.83
C MET A 96 6.77 -4.93 11.67
N VAL A 97 6.75 -5.47 10.45
CA VAL A 97 7.18 -4.71 9.26
C VAL A 97 6.27 -3.49 9.06
N ALA A 98 4.97 -3.68 9.19
CA ALA A 98 4.00 -2.57 9.07
C ALA A 98 4.25 -1.50 10.14
N ASN A 99 4.59 -1.91 11.36
CA ASN A 99 4.91 -0.96 12.44
C ASN A 99 6.17 -0.15 12.13
N PHE A 100 7.21 -0.75 11.56
CA PHE A 100 8.39 -0.02 11.12
C PHE A 100 8.04 0.98 10.04
N TYR A 101 7.22 0.58 9.07
CA TYR A 101 6.77 1.47 8.02
C TYR A 101 6.07 2.71 8.59
N THR A 102 5.13 2.52 9.51
CA THR A 102 4.39 3.65 10.10
C THR A 102 5.30 4.57 10.91
N LYS A 103 6.34 4.04 11.56
CA LYS A 103 7.31 4.86 12.31
C LYS A 103 8.17 5.73 11.41
N TYR A 104 8.39 5.36 10.16
CA TYR A 104 9.18 6.15 9.23
C TYR A 104 8.42 7.34 8.64
N ILE A 105 7.10 7.39 8.79
CA ILE A 105 6.28 8.45 8.21
C ILE A 105 6.56 9.77 8.94
N LYS A 106 7.00 10.79 8.18
CA LYS A 106 7.37 12.11 8.73
C LYS A 106 6.32 13.18 8.46
N ASN A 107 5.37 12.92 7.59
CA ASN A 107 4.26 13.85 7.29
C ASN A 107 2.97 13.27 7.86
N ASN A 108 1.87 14.01 7.73
CA ASN A 108 0.57 13.57 8.26
C ASN A 108 -0.15 12.61 7.33
N LYS A 109 0.57 11.65 6.78
CA LYS A 109 0.02 10.65 5.88
C LYS A 109 -0.97 9.76 6.62
N GLU A 110 -2.13 9.55 6.03
CA GLU A 110 -3.17 8.70 6.61
C GLU A 110 -2.85 7.23 6.35
N VAL A 111 -2.35 6.54 7.37
CA VAL A 111 -2.03 5.10 7.30
C VAL A 111 -2.54 4.43 8.56
N LYS A 112 -3.24 3.32 8.40
CA LYS A 112 -3.74 2.55 9.54
C LYS A 112 -3.66 1.05 9.24
N THR A 113 -3.36 0.27 10.28
CA THR A 113 -3.22 -1.19 10.19
C THR A 113 -4.48 -1.87 10.71
N PHE A 114 -4.90 -2.93 10.03
CA PHE A 114 -6.12 -3.69 10.35
C PHE A 114 -5.81 -5.18 10.30
N ASN A 115 -6.60 -5.97 11.04
CA ASN A 115 -6.58 -7.42 10.95
C ASN A 115 -7.78 -7.98 10.18
N ASP A 116 -8.57 -7.13 9.56
CA ASP A 116 -9.84 -7.48 8.90
C ASP A 116 -10.01 -6.55 7.70
N ILE A 117 -10.24 -7.15 6.52
CA ILE A 117 -10.34 -6.37 5.28
C ILE A 117 -11.60 -5.49 5.25
N ASP A 118 -12.70 -5.95 5.83
CA ASP A 118 -13.94 -5.16 5.85
C ASP A 118 -13.77 -3.90 6.70
N LYS A 119 -13.07 -4.00 7.83
CA LYS A 119 -12.75 -2.85 8.67
C LYS A 119 -11.84 -1.87 7.94
N ALA A 120 -10.85 -2.40 7.20
CA ALA A 120 -9.95 -1.58 6.40
C ALA A 120 -10.72 -0.78 5.35
N MET A 121 -11.61 -1.45 4.63
CA MET A 121 -12.43 -0.80 3.59
C MET A 121 -13.36 0.26 4.18
N LYS A 122 -13.97 -0.01 5.32
CA LYS A 122 -14.82 0.97 6.01
C LYS A 122 -14.03 2.21 6.42
N TRP A 123 -12.82 2.01 6.93
CA TRP A 123 -11.96 3.15 7.29
C TRP A 123 -11.60 3.98 6.06
N LEU A 124 -11.24 3.35 4.95
CA LEU A 124 -10.94 4.08 3.70
C LEU A 124 -12.14 4.91 3.25
N GLU A 125 -13.36 4.38 3.37
CA GLU A 125 -14.57 5.15 3.03
C GLU A 125 -14.69 6.45 3.82
N THR A 126 -14.20 6.47 5.07
CA THR A 126 -14.23 7.70 5.89
C THR A 126 -13.24 8.76 5.38
N LYS A 127 -12.33 8.39 4.46
CA LYS A 127 -11.28 9.29 3.93
C LYS A 127 -11.61 9.84 2.55
N LYS A 128 -12.80 9.62 2.04
CA LYS A 128 -13.18 10.00 0.66
C LYS A 128 -12.99 11.47 0.35
N THR A 129 -13.10 12.35 1.32
CA THR A 129 -12.88 13.79 1.09
C THR A 129 -11.46 14.09 0.63
N LEU A 130 -10.49 13.21 0.94
CA LEU A 130 -9.11 13.37 0.53
C LEU A 130 -8.92 13.15 -0.98
N LEU A 131 -9.89 12.54 -1.66
CA LEU A 131 -9.84 12.28 -3.10
C LEU A 131 -10.17 13.52 -3.93
N ASN A 132 -10.73 14.54 -3.31
CA ASN A 132 -11.14 15.77 -4.01
C ASN A 132 -9.97 16.70 -4.31
#